data_109caa3d653a21dcff9e52c8d7d31672
#
_entry.id   109caa3d653a21dcff9e52c8d7d31672
#
_cell.length_a   1.000
_cell.length_b   1.000
_cell.length_c   1.000
_cell.angle_alpha   90.00
_cell.angle_beta   90.00
_cell.angle_gamma   90.00
#
_symmetry.space_group_name_H-M   'P 1'
#
loop_
_entity.id
_entity.type
_entity.pdbx_description
1 polymer ?
#
loop_
_entity_poly.entity_id
_entity_poly.type
_entity_poly.pdbx_seq_one_letter_code
_entity_poly.pdbx_strand_id
1 'polypeptide(L)'
;TTERAKIAPILTSEQAFDDQTFAKPQEARVTHLDLDLVMDFDAKSIGGTAILDVLATEGANEIVLDSNGLRISAVTDEAGNALEFNLGETVEGKGEPLTIQLPAQKLERPAGLAEGELAATHRIAVEYLSAPEAEALQWLSPEQTAGGEHPFLFSQGQAINNRTWIPTQDSPGIRQTWEATVSAPEPLNVVMSGVVQGDPEAVDGNRRDFRFEMNHPVPPYLIAIAAGNIEFRE
;
A
#
# COMPACT_ATOMS: atom_id res chain seq x y z
N THR A 1 19.36 -2.88 14.15
CA THR A 1 18.08 -2.29 14.57
C THR A 1 17.91 -0.97 13.85
N THR A 2 17.22 -1.01 12.72
CA THR A 2 16.83 0.19 11.98
C THR A 2 15.90 0.99 12.89
N GLU A 3 16.27 2.22 13.19
CA GLU A 3 15.42 3.12 13.97
C GLU A 3 14.17 3.39 13.13
N ARG A 4 13.01 2.86 13.52
CA ARG A 4 11.75 3.10 12.80
C ARG A 4 11.56 4.60 12.64
N ALA A 5 11.31 5.03 11.42
CA ALA A 5 11.09 6.43 11.08
C ALA A 5 9.98 7.03 11.98
N LYS A 6 10.09 8.32 12.26
CA LYS A 6 9.10 9.04 13.07
C LYS A 6 7.72 8.93 12.42
N ILE A 7 6.72 8.57 13.24
CA ILE A 7 5.32 8.61 12.80
C ILE A 7 4.96 10.05 12.44
N ALA A 8 4.44 10.27 11.24
CA ALA A 8 4.01 11.60 10.82
C ALA A 8 2.81 12.06 11.66
N PRO A 9 2.78 13.34 12.11
CA PRO A 9 1.63 13.87 12.82
C PRO A 9 0.40 13.94 11.91
N ILE A 10 -0.79 13.84 12.50
CA ILE A 10 -2.05 14.12 11.80
C ILE A 10 -2.14 15.63 11.55
N LEU A 11 -2.57 15.99 10.34
CA LEU A 11 -2.91 17.38 10.03
C LEU A 11 -4.29 17.69 10.63
N THR A 12 -4.38 18.72 11.46
CA THR A 12 -5.61 19.07 12.22
C THR A 12 -6.22 20.40 11.80
N SER A 13 -5.61 21.13 10.87
CA SER A 13 -6.17 22.39 10.38
C SER A 13 -7.40 22.15 9.49
N GLU A 14 -8.30 23.11 9.41
CA GLU A 14 -9.45 23.05 8.51
C GLU A 14 -9.05 22.86 7.04
N GLN A 15 -7.90 23.43 6.64
CA GLN A 15 -7.34 23.29 5.28
C GLN A 15 -6.75 21.91 5.00
N ALA A 16 -6.58 21.06 6.03
CA ALA A 16 -6.11 19.71 5.91
C ALA A 16 -7.25 18.68 5.75
N PHE A 17 -8.49 19.14 5.81
CA PHE A 17 -9.65 18.28 5.55
C PHE A 17 -9.64 17.86 4.07
N ASP A 18 -9.70 16.55 3.85
CA ASP A 18 -9.70 15.93 2.53
C ASP A 18 -11.01 15.16 2.32
N ASP A 19 -11.86 15.67 1.44
CA ASP A 19 -13.14 15.08 1.09
C ASP A 19 -13.02 13.96 0.03
N GLN A 20 -11.83 13.75 -0.51
CA GLN A 20 -11.52 12.72 -1.51
C GLN A 20 -11.06 11.39 -0.89
N THR A 21 -11.05 11.28 0.43
CA THR A 21 -10.81 10.03 1.14
C THR A 21 -12.00 9.65 2.02
N PHE A 22 -12.16 8.34 2.27
CA PHE A 22 -13.08 7.83 3.29
C PHE A 22 -12.40 7.69 4.66
N ALA A 23 -11.09 7.86 4.71
CA ALA A 23 -10.30 7.70 5.91
C ALA A 23 -10.70 8.67 7.03
N LYS A 24 -10.61 8.19 8.26
CA LYS A 24 -10.84 8.95 9.48
C LYS A 24 -9.55 8.95 10.33
N PRO A 25 -8.49 9.68 9.90
CA PRO A 25 -7.17 9.56 10.50
C PRO A 25 -7.09 10.00 11.96
N GLN A 26 -8.08 10.77 12.46
CA GLN A 26 -8.20 11.13 13.87
C GLN A 26 -8.71 9.97 14.74
N GLU A 27 -9.39 8.99 14.16
CA GLU A 27 -9.89 7.78 14.83
C GLU A 27 -8.85 6.67 14.71
N ALA A 28 -8.51 6.28 13.46
CA ALA A 28 -7.50 5.28 13.16
C ALA A 28 -6.74 5.62 11.88
N ARG A 29 -5.42 5.42 11.89
CA ARG A 29 -4.56 5.74 10.73
C ARG A 29 -3.49 4.71 10.47
N VAL A 30 -3.18 4.51 9.19
CA VAL A 30 -2.02 3.74 8.75
C VAL A 30 -0.75 4.57 8.95
N THR A 31 0.29 3.96 9.50
CA THR A 31 1.60 4.60 9.70
C THR A 31 2.71 3.93 8.90
N HIS A 32 2.52 2.66 8.54
CA HIS A 32 3.46 1.88 7.77
C HIS A 32 2.72 0.86 6.90
N LEU A 33 3.27 0.59 5.71
CA LEU A 33 2.86 -0.48 4.82
C LEU A 33 4.03 -1.44 4.60
N ASP A 34 3.76 -2.74 4.69
CA ASP A 34 4.65 -3.80 4.26
C ASP A 34 3.91 -4.59 3.15
N LEU A 35 4.44 -4.54 1.93
CA LEU A 35 3.78 -5.04 0.73
C LEU A 35 4.51 -6.30 0.23
N ASP A 36 3.81 -7.43 0.19
CA ASP A 36 4.30 -8.66 -0.45
C ASP A 36 3.45 -8.92 -1.71
N LEU A 37 4.02 -8.61 -2.87
CA LEU A 37 3.30 -8.45 -4.12
C LEU A 37 3.77 -9.42 -5.20
N VAL A 38 2.82 -9.95 -5.94
CA VAL A 38 3.03 -10.74 -7.15
C VAL A 38 2.46 -9.99 -8.34
N MET A 39 3.28 -9.80 -9.36
CA MET A 39 2.91 -9.15 -10.61
C MET A 39 2.57 -10.19 -11.67
N ASP A 40 1.41 -10.04 -12.30
CA ASP A 40 0.94 -10.88 -13.41
C ASP A 40 0.65 -10.00 -14.64
N PHE A 41 1.50 -10.12 -15.67
CA PHE A 41 1.37 -9.36 -16.91
C PHE A 41 0.27 -9.90 -17.82
N ASP A 42 -0.03 -11.18 -17.76
CA ASP A 42 -1.09 -11.79 -18.58
C ASP A 42 -2.47 -11.40 -18.05
N ALA A 43 -2.62 -11.45 -16.72
CA ALA A 43 -3.84 -11.00 -16.04
C ALA A 43 -3.92 -9.47 -15.89
N LYS A 44 -2.84 -8.74 -16.13
CA LYS A 44 -2.69 -7.30 -15.88
C LYS A 44 -3.09 -6.93 -14.45
N SER A 45 -2.53 -7.64 -13.49
CA SER A 45 -2.86 -7.45 -12.08
C SER A 45 -1.62 -7.46 -11.19
N ILE A 46 -1.72 -6.76 -10.08
CA ILE A 46 -0.80 -6.84 -8.94
C ILE A 46 -1.64 -7.24 -7.74
N GLY A 47 -1.18 -8.22 -6.98
CA GLY A 47 -1.85 -8.64 -5.77
C GLY A 47 -0.93 -9.38 -4.84
N GLY A 48 -1.44 -9.76 -3.70
CA GLY A 48 -0.73 -10.40 -2.61
C GLY A 48 -1.24 -9.91 -1.27
N THR A 49 -0.33 -9.55 -0.38
CA THR A 49 -0.68 -9.11 0.96
C THR A 49 -0.15 -7.70 1.23
N ALA A 50 -1.01 -6.82 1.71
CA ALA A 50 -0.62 -5.55 2.33
C ALA A 50 -0.75 -5.69 3.84
N ILE A 51 0.35 -5.54 4.57
CA ILE A 51 0.36 -5.52 6.02
C ILE A 51 0.45 -4.07 6.47
N LEU A 52 -0.51 -3.64 7.29
CA LEU A 52 -0.66 -2.27 7.73
C LEU A 52 -0.37 -2.17 9.23
N ASP A 53 0.56 -1.30 9.61
CA ASP A 53 0.68 -0.86 11.00
C ASP A 53 -0.30 0.30 11.22
N VAL A 54 -1.22 0.12 12.15
CA VAL A 54 -2.33 1.04 12.42
C VAL A 54 -2.21 1.60 13.85
N LEU A 55 -2.40 2.90 13.98
CA LEU A 55 -2.62 3.57 15.26
C LEU A 55 -4.10 3.92 15.39
N ALA A 56 -4.74 3.47 16.47
CA ALA A 56 -6.13 3.76 16.79
C ALA A 56 -6.22 4.54 18.12
N THR A 57 -7.04 5.60 18.15
CA THR A 57 -7.31 6.37 19.36
C THR A 57 -8.23 5.61 20.31
N GLU A 58 -8.39 6.12 21.53
CA GLU A 58 -9.28 5.52 22.51
C GLU A 58 -10.71 5.42 21.99
N GLY A 59 -11.26 4.20 22.03
CA GLY A 59 -12.63 3.91 21.59
C GLY A 59 -12.81 3.69 20.09
N ALA A 60 -11.77 3.87 19.28
CA ALA A 60 -11.83 3.48 17.86
C ALA A 60 -11.88 1.95 17.75
N ASN A 61 -12.88 1.46 17.05
CA ASN A 61 -13.13 0.02 16.85
C ASN A 61 -13.09 -0.39 15.38
N GLU A 62 -12.75 0.53 14.49
CA GLU A 62 -12.62 0.29 13.06
C GLU A 62 -11.52 1.16 12.44
N ILE A 63 -10.98 0.72 11.32
CA ILE A 63 -10.24 1.55 10.40
C ILE A 63 -10.92 1.57 9.04
N VAL A 64 -10.96 2.73 8.39
CA VAL A 64 -11.48 2.89 7.04
C VAL A 64 -10.32 3.17 6.10
N LEU A 65 -10.16 2.30 5.10
CA LEU A 65 -9.21 2.45 3.99
C LEU A 65 -9.96 2.88 2.74
N ASP A 66 -9.21 3.44 1.80
CA ASP A 66 -9.72 3.71 0.45
C ASP A 66 -9.44 2.51 -0.46
N SER A 67 -10.40 2.18 -1.30
CA SER A 67 -10.33 1.15 -2.34
C SER A 67 -11.00 1.67 -3.61
N ASN A 68 -10.56 1.18 -4.76
CA ASN A 68 -11.26 1.39 -6.03
C ASN A 68 -11.03 0.17 -6.92
N GLY A 69 -12.01 -0.74 -6.92
CA GLY A 69 -11.99 -1.95 -7.71
C GLY A 69 -11.04 -3.05 -7.17
N LEU A 70 -10.56 -2.96 -5.94
CA LEU A 70 -9.78 -4.03 -5.32
C LEU A 70 -10.66 -5.22 -4.95
N ARG A 71 -10.20 -6.42 -5.25
CA ARG A 71 -10.80 -7.65 -4.75
C ARG A 71 -10.11 -8.03 -3.44
N ILE A 72 -10.80 -7.89 -2.33
CA ILE A 72 -10.31 -8.29 -1.01
C ILE A 72 -10.76 -9.71 -0.75
N SER A 73 -9.82 -10.61 -0.47
CA SER A 73 -10.10 -12.04 -0.21
C SER A 73 -10.10 -12.38 1.26
N ALA A 74 -9.24 -11.75 2.06
CA ALA A 74 -9.16 -11.96 3.49
C ALA A 74 -8.58 -10.74 4.21
N VAL A 75 -8.94 -10.58 5.47
CA VAL A 75 -8.31 -9.64 6.40
C VAL A 75 -8.05 -10.36 7.71
N THR A 76 -6.82 -10.28 8.22
CA THR A 76 -6.42 -10.94 9.46
C THR A 76 -5.65 -10.00 10.40
N ASP A 77 -5.67 -10.30 11.69
CA ASP A 77 -4.79 -9.66 12.67
C ASP A 77 -3.38 -10.29 12.66
N GLU A 78 -2.47 -9.77 13.49
CA GLU A 78 -1.09 -10.27 13.62
C GLU A 78 -1.01 -11.74 14.07
N ALA A 79 -2.04 -12.24 14.77
CA ALA A 79 -2.11 -13.64 15.20
C ALA A 79 -2.71 -14.58 14.14
N GLY A 80 -3.14 -14.02 12.98
CA GLY A 80 -3.80 -14.76 11.90
C GLY A 80 -5.29 -14.98 12.10
N ASN A 81 -5.91 -14.33 13.08
CA ASN A 81 -7.36 -14.41 13.24
C ASN A 81 -8.06 -13.55 12.20
N ALA A 82 -9.14 -14.08 11.62
CA ALA A 82 -9.94 -13.33 10.65
C ALA A 82 -10.60 -12.10 11.31
N LEU A 83 -10.51 -10.95 10.65
CA LEU A 83 -11.20 -9.73 11.00
C LEU A 83 -12.41 -9.52 10.10
N GLU A 84 -13.49 -9.01 10.67
CA GLU A 84 -14.66 -8.60 9.89
C GLU A 84 -14.32 -7.35 9.07
N PHE A 85 -14.68 -7.36 7.79
CA PHE A 85 -14.52 -6.24 6.90
C PHE A 85 -15.70 -6.09 5.96
N ASN A 86 -15.89 -4.88 5.43
CA ASN A 86 -16.94 -4.57 4.48
C ASN A 86 -16.43 -3.56 3.44
N LEU A 87 -16.73 -3.83 2.16
CA LEU A 87 -16.63 -2.83 1.10
C LEU A 87 -17.98 -2.12 0.99
N GLY A 88 -17.96 -0.79 1.14
CA GLY A 88 -19.15 0.04 1.01
C GLY A 88 -19.55 0.29 -0.43
N GLU A 89 -20.50 1.20 -0.63
CA GLU A 89 -20.96 1.59 -1.96
C GLU A 89 -19.88 2.42 -2.69
N THR A 90 -19.75 2.16 -4.00
CA THR A 90 -18.82 2.91 -4.86
C THR A 90 -19.33 4.33 -5.09
N VAL A 91 -18.47 5.29 -4.86
CA VAL A 91 -18.69 6.71 -5.16
C VAL A 91 -17.84 7.08 -6.38
N GLU A 92 -18.48 7.63 -7.41
CA GLU A 92 -17.80 8.03 -8.65
C GLU A 92 -16.64 9.00 -8.38
N GLY A 93 -15.45 8.68 -8.94
CA GLY A 93 -14.23 9.46 -8.76
C GLY A 93 -13.53 9.29 -7.41
N LYS A 94 -14.13 8.53 -6.47
CA LYS A 94 -13.57 8.30 -5.13
C LYS A 94 -13.34 6.82 -4.81
N GLY A 95 -14.09 5.91 -5.44
CA GLY A 95 -14.05 4.48 -5.13
C GLY A 95 -14.99 4.09 -3.99
N GLU A 96 -14.62 3.09 -3.20
CA GLU A 96 -15.40 2.56 -2.09
C GLU A 96 -14.58 2.52 -0.78
N PRO A 97 -15.22 2.71 0.38
CA PRO A 97 -14.58 2.52 1.67
C PRO A 97 -14.39 1.01 1.96
N LEU A 98 -13.21 0.62 2.34
CA LEU A 98 -12.92 -0.67 2.97
C LEU A 98 -12.87 -0.46 4.49
N THR A 99 -13.93 -0.84 5.17
CA THR A 99 -14.03 -0.76 6.65
C THR A 99 -13.61 -2.08 7.25
N ILE A 100 -12.66 -2.06 8.18
CA ILE A 100 -12.12 -3.23 8.88
C ILE A 100 -12.37 -3.04 10.38
N GLN A 101 -12.97 -4.04 11.04
CA GLN A 101 -13.19 -4.02 12.50
C GLN A 101 -11.88 -4.30 13.23
N LEU A 102 -11.54 -3.46 14.20
CA LEU A 102 -10.36 -3.58 15.02
C LEU A 102 -10.69 -4.31 16.34
N PRO A 103 -9.92 -5.31 16.76
CA PRO A 103 -10.06 -5.89 18.08
C PRO A 103 -9.69 -4.88 19.16
N ALA A 104 -10.35 -4.97 20.31
CA ALA A 104 -10.01 -4.12 21.44
C ALA A 104 -8.55 -4.33 21.88
N GLN A 105 -7.80 -3.25 21.97
CA GLN A 105 -6.41 -3.26 22.37
C GLN A 105 -6.15 -2.24 23.48
N LYS A 106 -5.09 -2.49 24.25
CA LYS A 106 -4.64 -1.57 25.28
C LYS A 106 -3.98 -0.36 24.64
N LEU A 107 -4.30 0.82 25.19
CA LEU A 107 -3.60 2.05 24.82
C LEU A 107 -2.19 2.05 25.40
N GLU A 108 -1.23 2.31 24.55
CA GLU A 108 0.18 2.40 24.86
C GLU A 108 0.78 3.66 24.20
N ARG A 109 2.04 3.94 24.50
CA ARG A 109 2.79 4.98 23.79
C ARG A 109 3.76 4.32 22.81
N PRO A 110 3.40 4.14 21.53
CA PRO A 110 4.30 3.60 20.54
C PRO A 110 5.53 4.49 20.33
N ALA A 111 6.64 3.88 19.93
CA ALA A 111 7.82 4.63 19.54
C ALA A 111 7.49 5.55 18.34
N GLY A 112 7.86 6.84 18.47
CA GLY A 112 7.62 7.86 17.44
C GLY A 112 6.33 8.66 17.61
N LEU A 113 5.45 8.31 18.55
CA LEU A 113 4.30 9.14 18.92
C LEU A 113 4.72 10.29 19.84
N ALA A 114 4.02 11.43 19.77
CA ALA A 114 4.33 12.61 20.58
C ALA A 114 4.17 12.35 22.08
N GLU A 115 4.81 13.19 22.91
CA GLU A 115 4.73 13.04 24.35
C GLU A 115 3.32 13.29 24.86
N GLY A 116 2.79 12.34 25.65
CA GLY A 116 1.43 12.39 26.20
C GLY A 116 0.35 11.80 25.30
N GLU A 117 0.66 11.44 24.05
CA GLU A 117 -0.27 10.74 23.17
C GLU A 117 -0.24 9.22 23.43
N LEU A 118 -1.41 8.61 23.47
CA LEU A 118 -1.61 7.17 23.58
C LEU A 118 -2.41 6.66 22.38
N ALA A 119 -2.10 5.45 21.94
CA ALA A 119 -2.84 4.78 20.89
C ALA A 119 -2.83 3.27 21.10
N ALA A 120 -3.86 2.59 20.59
CA ALA A 120 -3.82 1.18 20.37
C ALA A 120 -3.06 0.91 19.05
N THR A 121 -2.17 -0.07 19.05
CA THR A 121 -1.43 -0.49 17.85
C THR A 121 -2.00 -1.77 17.31
N HIS A 122 -2.23 -1.82 15.99
CA HIS A 122 -2.66 -3.03 15.30
C HIS A 122 -1.74 -3.29 14.13
N ARG A 123 -1.52 -4.57 13.83
CA ARG A 123 -0.91 -5.02 12.59
C ARG A 123 -1.92 -5.88 11.85
N ILE A 124 -2.35 -5.44 10.67
CA ILE A 124 -3.45 -6.02 9.91
C ILE A 124 -2.91 -6.46 8.56
N ALA A 125 -3.17 -7.70 8.15
CA ALA A 125 -2.87 -8.19 6.83
C ALA A 125 -4.14 -8.19 5.97
N VAL A 126 -4.07 -7.58 4.79
CA VAL A 126 -5.13 -7.55 3.78
C VAL A 126 -4.65 -8.30 2.56
N GLU A 127 -5.29 -9.43 2.26
CA GLU A 127 -5.06 -10.17 1.01
C GLU A 127 -5.95 -9.61 -0.09
N TYR A 128 -5.34 -9.25 -1.22
CA TYR A 128 -6.06 -8.55 -2.28
C TYR A 128 -5.48 -8.77 -3.66
N LEU A 129 -6.26 -8.34 -4.68
CA LEU A 129 -5.87 -8.30 -6.08
C LEU A 129 -6.41 -7.03 -6.73
N SER A 130 -5.58 -6.34 -7.52
CA SER A 130 -6.03 -5.21 -8.34
C SER A 130 -6.82 -5.67 -9.56
N ALA A 131 -7.69 -4.79 -10.05
CA ALA A 131 -8.38 -5.02 -11.32
C ALA A 131 -7.42 -4.76 -12.51
N PRO A 132 -7.66 -5.41 -13.67
CA PRO A 132 -6.89 -5.13 -14.90
C PRO A 132 -7.01 -3.68 -15.36
N GLU A 133 -8.12 -3.02 -15.03
CA GLU A 133 -8.46 -1.64 -15.36
C GLU A 133 -8.05 -0.65 -14.27
N ALA A 134 -7.21 -1.06 -13.30
CA ALA A 134 -6.72 -0.18 -12.23
C ALA A 134 -6.10 1.09 -12.80
N GLU A 135 -6.71 2.25 -12.53
CA GLU A 135 -6.35 3.53 -13.16
C GLU A 135 -4.90 3.94 -12.92
N ALA A 136 -4.33 3.57 -11.77
CA ALA A 136 -2.93 3.84 -11.48
C ALA A 136 -1.96 3.02 -12.34
N LEU A 137 -2.37 1.86 -12.86
CA LEU A 137 -1.47 0.91 -13.51
C LEU A 137 -1.58 0.98 -15.03
N GLN A 138 -0.47 1.28 -15.70
CA GLN A 138 -0.41 1.33 -17.15
C GLN A 138 0.38 0.12 -17.67
N TRP A 139 -0.35 -0.83 -18.26
CA TRP A 139 0.20 -2.06 -18.83
C TRP A 139 0.43 -1.89 -20.33
N LEU A 140 1.68 -1.98 -20.77
CA LEU A 140 2.06 -1.92 -22.17
C LEU A 140 2.40 -3.33 -22.66
N SER A 141 1.83 -3.71 -23.80
CA SER A 141 2.20 -4.96 -24.46
C SER A 141 3.60 -4.85 -25.08
N PRO A 142 4.27 -5.99 -25.42
CA PRO A 142 5.59 -5.95 -26.04
C PRO A 142 5.68 -5.04 -27.25
N GLU A 143 4.64 -4.99 -28.09
CA GLU A 143 4.61 -4.18 -29.32
C GLU A 143 4.64 -2.66 -29.03
N GLN A 144 4.28 -2.26 -27.81
CA GLN A 144 4.29 -0.86 -27.35
C GLN A 144 5.61 -0.45 -26.69
N THR A 145 6.56 -1.38 -26.57
CA THR A 145 7.85 -1.16 -25.89
C THR A 145 9.01 -1.10 -26.89
N ALA A 146 10.14 -0.54 -26.48
CA ALA A 146 11.36 -0.56 -27.27
C ALA A 146 11.87 -2.00 -27.45
N GLY A 147 12.08 -2.41 -28.71
CA GLY A 147 12.50 -3.76 -29.05
C GLY A 147 11.36 -4.74 -29.32
N GLY A 148 10.14 -4.49 -28.82
CA GLY A 148 8.95 -5.30 -29.12
C GLY A 148 8.95 -6.73 -28.54
N GLU A 149 9.82 -6.99 -27.53
CA GLU A 149 10.03 -8.34 -27.00
C GLU A 149 9.42 -8.54 -25.61
N HIS A 150 9.45 -7.51 -24.77
CA HIS A 150 9.03 -7.59 -23.37
C HIS A 150 7.96 -6.56 -23.02
N PRO A 151 6.98 -6.92 -22.17
CA PRO A 151 5.98 -5.97 -21.72
C PRO A 151 6.60 -4.95 -20.74
N PHE A 152 5.83 -3.91 -20.46
CA PHE A 152 6.21 -2.88 -19.48
C PHE A 152 4.99 -2.48 -18.66
N LEU A 153 5.23 -2.23 -17.37
CA LEU A 153 4.28 -1.66 -16.45
C LEU A 153 4.87 -0.40 -15.82
N PHE A 154 4.06 0.64 -15.62
CA PHE A 154 4.36 1.72 -14.70
C PHE A 154 3.09 2.20 -14.00
N SER A 155 3.27 2.78 -12.82
CA SER A 155 2.17 3.36 -12.05
C SER A 155 2.18 4.88 -12.08
N GLN A 156 0.97 5.47 -11.98
CA GLN A 156 0.73 6.89 -11.77
C GLN A 156 -0.32 7.07 -10.68
N GLY A 157 0.13 7.34 -9.46
CA GLY A 157 -0.72 7.39 -8.27
C GLY A 157 -1.35 8.73 -7.96
N GLN A 158 -0.83 9.84 -8.52
CA GLN A 158 -1.29 11.19 -8.18
C GLN A 158 -2.68 11.49 -8.82
N ALA A 159 -3.65 12.03 -8.04
CA ALA A 159 -3.51 12.40 -6.63
C ALA A 159 -3.95 11.29 -5.67
N ILE A 160 -4.91 10.42 -6.04
CA ILE A 160 -5.59 9.43 -5.19
C ILE A 160 -5.80 8.09 -5.93
N ASN A 161 -4.97 7.78 -6.92
CA ASN A 161 -5.15 6.58 -7.74
C ASN A 161 -4.47 5.35 -7.15
N ASN A 162 -3.65 5.47 -6.09
CA ASN A 162 -3.01 4.30 -5.48
C ASN A 162 -4.02 3.36 -4.83
N ARG A 163 -5.20 3.83 -4.43
CA ARG A 163 -6.32 2.99 -3.97
C ARG A 163 -6.81 1.97 -5.01
N THR A 164 -6.38 2.08 -6.27
CA THR A 164 -6.72 1.11 -7.33
C THR A 164 -5.80 -0.12 -7.32
N TRP A 165 -4.67 -0.07 -6.58
CA TRP A 165 -3.73 -1.18 -6.51
C TRP A 165 -3.10 -1.44 -5.13
N ILE A 166 -3.34 -0.57 -4.14
CA ILE A 166 -2.94 -0.75 -2.74
C ILE A 166 -4.12 -0.40 -1.83
N PRO A 167 -4.57 -1.30 -0.94
CA PRO A 167 -5.56 -0.97 0.09
C PRO A 167 -4.88 -0.15 1.19
N THR A 168 -5.09 1.17 1.20
CA THR A 168 -4.53 2.09 2.19
C THR A 168 -5.41 3.31 2.38
N GLN A 169 -5.02 4.22 3.27
CA GLN A 169 -5.64 5.54 3.39
C GLN A 169 -5.00 6.48 2.38
N ASP A 170 -5.57 6.53 1.16
CA ASP A 170 -5.00 7.21 0.00
C ASP A 170 -5.34 8.70 -0.04
N SER A 171 -4.76 9.44 0.91
CA SER A 171 -4.85 10.90 1.01
C SER A 171 -3.46 11.51 1.13
N PRO A 172 -3.18 12.63 0.44
CA PRO A 172 -1.90 13.34 0.56
C PRO A 172 -1.56 13.77 1.99
N GLY A 173 -2.56 13.95 2.85
CA GLY A 173 -2.42 14.34 4.24
C GLY A 173 -2.05 13.18 5.19
N ILE A 174 -2.20 11.93 4.76
CA ILE A 174 -1.92 10.74 5.57
C ILE A 174 -0.61 10.13 5.10
N ARG A 175 0.48 10.49 5.77
CA ARG A 175 1.83 10.07 5.39
C ARG A 175 2.23 8.80 6.12
N GLN A 176 2.84 7.87 5.37
CA GLN A 176 3.25 6.56 5.87
C GLN A 176 4.62 6.16 5.31
N THR A 177 5.37 5.40 6.07
CA THR A 177 6.55 4.69 5.58
C THR A 177 6.10 3.40 4.89
N TRP A 178 7.00 2.81 4.09
CA TRP A 178 6.65 1.54 3.46
C TRP A 178 7.89 0.71 3.14
N GLU A 179 7.68 -0.59 3.06
CA GLU A 179 8.60 -1.54 2.45
C GLU A 179 7.83 -2.46 1.50
N ALA A 180 8.51 -3.03 0.53
CA ALA A 180 7.88 -3.90 -0.44
C ALA A 180 8.82 -5.02 -0.90
N THR A 181 8.27 -6.22 -1.01
CA THR A 181 8.82 -7.32 -1.79
C THR A 181 7.94 -7.52 -3.02
N VAL A 182 8.52 -7.46 -4.21
CA VAL A 182 7.77 -7.60 -5.46
C VAL A 182 8.33 -8.75 -6.26
N SER A 183 7.50 -9.77 -6.50
CA SER A 183 7.82 -10.88 -7.37
C SER A 183 7.42 -10.56 -8.82
N ALA A 184 8.36 -10.64 -9.74
CA ALA A 184 8.15 -10.41 -11.17
C ALA A 184 8.74 -11.54 -12.02
N PRO A 185 8.15 -11.86 -13.21
CA PRO A 185 8.66 -12.89 -14.09
C PRO A 185 10.01 -12.47 -14.70
N GLU A 186 10.93 -13.44 -14.83
CA GLU A 186 12.16 -13.21 -15.60
C GLU A 186 11.86 -12.97 -17.09
N PRO A 187 12.67 -12.16 -17.80
CA PRO A 187 13.87 -11.45 -17.34
C PRO A 187 13.60 -10.02 -16.85
N LEU A 188 12.36 -9.69 -16.52
CA LEU A 188 11.97 -8.32 -16.17
C LEU A 188 12.65 -7.84 -14.88
N ASN A 189 13.00 -6.57 -14.83
CA ASN A 189 13.45 -5.85 -13.64
C ASN A 189 12.33 -4.99 -13.08
N VAL A 190 12.34 -4.78 -11.76
CA VAL A 190 11.40 -3.93 -11.05
C VAL A 190 12.15 -2.76 -10.44
N VAL A 191 11.52 -1.59 -10.45
CA VAL A 191 11.94 -0.40 -9.69
C VAL A 191 10.74 0.17 -8.95
N MET A 192 11.00 0.69 -7.76
CA MET A 192 10.03 1.44 -6.98
C MET A 192 10.63 2.74 -6.47
N SER A 193 9.79 3.63 -5.96
CA SER A 193 10.16 4.94 -5.43
C SER A 193 10.89 4.89 -4.07
N GLY A 194 11.24 3.71 -3.58
CA GLY A 194 12.05 3.46 -2.38
C GLY A 194 13.50 3.15 -2.70
N VAL A 195 14.28 2.93 -1.64
CA VAL A 195 15.67 2.47 -1.73
C VAL A 195 15.70 0.97 -1.94
N VAL A 196 16.42 0.53 -2.96
CA VAL A 196 16.64 -0.90 -3.24
C VAL A 196 17.35 -1.58 -2.06
N GLN A 197 16.89 -2.77 -1.68
CA GLN A 197 17.42 -3.60 -0.60
C GLN A 197 18.04 -4.88 -1.16
N GLY A 198 19.36 -4.87 -1.38
CA GLY A 198 20.10 -6.02 -1.90
C GLY A 198 19.88 -6.29 -3.39
N ASP A 199 20.42 -7.40 -3.86
CA ASP A 199 20.24 -7.90 -5.21
C ASP A 199 18.92 -8.69 -5.33
N PRO A 200 18.30 -8.74 -6.53
CA PRO A 200 17.12 -9.57 -6.76
C PRO A 200 17.40 -11.05 -6.50
N GLU A 201 16.49 -11.72 -5.80
CA GLU A 201 16.60 -13.14 -5.46
C GLU A 201 15.73 -13.99 -6.41
N ALA A 202 16.33 -15.04 -7.00
CA ALA A 202 15.58 -16.00 -7.80
C ALA A 202 14.67 -16.84 -6.90
N VAL A 203 13.40 -16.97 -7.32
CA VAL A 203 12.39 -17.77 -6.64
C VAL A 203 11.75 -18.77 -7.62
N ASP A 204 10.91 -19.67 -7.09
CA ASP A 204 10.23 -20.66 -7.92
C ASP A 204 9.39 -20.05 -9.05
N GLY A 205 9.22 -20.79 -10.13
CA GLY A 205 8.35 -20.36 -11.26
C GLY A 205 9.00 -19.38 -12.22
N ASN A 206 10.33 -19.36 -12.33
CA ASN A 206 11.07 -18.46 -13.22
C ASN A 206 10.77 -16.97 -12.91
N ARG A 207 10.87 -16.63 -11.64
CA ARG A 207 10.58 -15.29 -11.10
C ARG A 207 11.74 -14.80 -10.25
N ARG A 208 11.77 -13.50 -10.00
CA ARG A 208 12.71 -12.86 -9.07
C ARG A 208 11.96 -11.91 -8.12
N ASP A 209 12.40 -11.91 -6.87
CA ASP A 209 11.92 -10.99 -5.85
C ASP A 209 12.84 -9.79 -5.73
N PHE A 210 12.23 -8.63 -5.72
CA PHE A 210 12.88 -7.31 -5.60
C PHE A 210 12.40 -6.66 -4.31
N ARG A 211 13.33 -6.10 -3.52
CA ARG A 211 13.01 -5.49 -2.22
C ARG A 211 13.31 -4.00 -2.21
N PHE A 212 12.41 -3.24 -1.64
CA PHE A 212 12.47 -1.78 -1.56
C PHE A 212 12.03 -1.29 -0.19
N GLU A 213 12.54 -0.14 0.23
CA GLU A 213 12.21 0.47 1.52
C GLU A 213 12.15 2.00 1.40
N MET A 214 11.15 2.60 2.06
CA MET A 214 10.99 4.04 2.21
C MET A 214 10.80 4.37 3.70
N ASN A 215 11.87 4.76 4.38
CA ASN A 215 11.91 5.06 5.81
C ASN A 215 11.45 6.48 6.17
N HIS A 216 11.09 7.28 5.18
CA HIS A 216 10.52 8.60 5.39
C HIS A 216 9.02 8.57 5.13
N PRO A 217 8.19 9.14 6.04
CA PRO A 217 6.75 9.18 5.80
C PRO A 217 6.43 10.03 4.57
N VAL A 218 5.83 9.38 3.58
CA VAL A 218 5.44 10.00 2.30
C VAL A 218 3.93 9.86 2.06
N PRO A 219 3.32 10.77 1.29
CA PRO A 219 1.97 10.57 0.79
C PRO A 219 1.86 9.29 -0.03
N PRO A 220 0.73 8.55 0.03
CA PRO A 220 0.58 7.29 -0.70
C PRO A 220 0.82 7.39 -2.20
N TYR A 221 0.43 8.48 -2.85
CA TYR A 221 0.63 8.66 -4.31
C TYR A 221 2.11 8.66 -4.73
N LEU A 222 3.06 8.78 -3.78
CA LEU A 222 4.50 8.65 -4.04
C LEU A 222 4.98 7.18 -4.00
N ILE A 223 4.15 6.24 -3.63
CA ILE A 223 4.46 4.80 -3.78
C ILE A 223 4.25 4.47 -5.25
N ALA A 224 5.35 4.37 -5.98
CA ALA A 224 5.34 4.13 -7.42
C ALA A 224 6.13 2.89 -7.79
N ILE A 225 5.69 2.20 -8.84
CA ILE A 225 6.32 0.99 -9.38
C ILE A 225 6.46 1.08 -10.89
N ALA A 226 7.55 0.53 -11.41
CA ALA A 226 7.69 0.21 -12.81
C ALA A 226 8.38 -1.16 -12.96
N ALA A 227 7.99 -1.91 -13.99
CA ALA A 227 8.59 -3.21 -14.29
C ALA A 227 8.68 -3.42 -15.80
N GLY A 228 9.79 -4.01 -16.24
CA GLY A 228 10.05 -4.25 -17.65
C GLY A 228 11.50 -4.63 -17.92
N ASN A 229 11.90 -4.64 -19.18
CA ASN A 229 13.30 -4.83 -19.55
C ASN A 229 14.09 -3.51 -19.31
N ILE A 230 14.31 -3.19 -18.03
CA ILE A 230 14.94 -1.96 -17.57
C ILE A 230 16.43 -2.19 -17.36
N GLU A 231 17.27 -1.31 -17.91
CA GLU A 231 18.71 -1.26 -17.63
C GLU A 231 19.04 -0.02 -16.79
N PHE A 232 19.86 -0.21 -15.77
CA PHE A 232 20.45 0.89 -15.02
C PHE A 232 21.79 1.27 -15.68
N ARG A 233 21.99 2.55 -15.92
CA ARG A 233 23.28 3.09 -16.41
C ARG A 233 23.80 4.08 -15.39
N GLU A 234 25.04 3.87 -14.96
CA GLU A 234 25.81 4.81 -14.14
C GLU A 234 26.31 5.98 -14.99
#